data_62a6dc32112d69419e3db3ada40d2098
#
_entry.id   62a6dc32112d69419e3db3ada40d2098
#
_cell.length_a   1.000
_cell.length_b   1.000
_cell.length_c   1.000
_cell.angle_alpha   90.00
_cell.angle_beta   90.00
_cell.angle_gamma   90.00
#
_symmetry.space_group_name_H-M   'P 1'
#
loop_
_entity.id
_entity.type
_entity.pdbx_description
1 polymer ?
#
loop_
_entity_poly.entity_id
_entity_poly.type
_entity_poly.pdbx_seq_one_letter_code
_entity_poly.pdbx_strand_id
1 'polypeptide(L)'
;ETRSPKHGLKYSQTWRDHMLTCDKASVKKDAAKTGFVKITYQPDLSRFVGLNMEEMLLVLRTRCLELAALAGKDVKVSWNGETVATNTFEKFVKLFVKDEATIAYERCSDRWEVGAVLARQLFEEDSVPDEKHVSFVNGINTKKGGKHVETVVKHVLGDFCELAAKKKTPVKPAQLKDTVVFFVNATI
;
A
#
# COMPACT_ATOMS: atom_id res chain seq x y z
N GLU A 1 4.36 -15.27 19.77
CA GLU A 1 4.71 -14.73 21.08
C GLU A 1 4.02 -13.36 21.25
N THR A 2 3.60 -13.06 22.45
CA THR A 2 3.12 -11.72 22.79
C THR A 2 3.56 -11.35 24.21
N ARG A 3 3.80 -10.07 24.45
CA ARG A 3 4.07 -9.51 25.77
C ARG A 3 3.05 -8.42 26.06
N SER A 4 2.42 -8.53 27.21
CA SER A 4 1.47 -7.53 27.71
C SER A 4 2.02 -6.90 29.01
N PRO A 5 2.59 -5.69 28.94
CA PRO A 5 3.05 -4.98 30.14
C PRO A 5 1.93 -4.72 31.13
N LYS A 6 0.72 -4.46 30.64
CA LYS A 6 -0.48 -4.24 31.49
C LYS A 6 -0.75 -5.43 32.42
N HIS A 7 -0.48 -6.65 31.97
CA HIS A 7 -0.71 -7.87 32.74
C HIS A 7 0.57 -8.45 33.35
N GLY A 8 1.75 -7.90 33.02
CA GLY A 8 3.05 -8.39 33.48
C GLY A 8 3.31 -9.83 32.98
N LEU A 9 2.87 -10.17 31.79
CA LEU A 9 2.92 -11.52 31.25
C LEU A 9 3.51 -11.56 29.85
N LYS A 10 4.25 -12.63 29.57
CA LYS A 10 4.67 -13.06 28.24
C LYS A 10 4.02 -14.41 27.92
N TYR A 11 3.39 -14.48 26.75
CA TYR A 11 2.78 -15.69 26.20
C TYR A 11 3.59 -16.18 24.99
N SER A 12 3.71 -17.50 24.82
CA SER A 12 4.21 -18.12 23.60
C SER A 12 3.53 -19.47 23.35
N GLN A 13 3.24 -19.76 22.10
CA GLN A 13 2.71 -21.07 21.67
C GLN A 13 3.17 -21.34 20.24
N THR A 14 3.34 -22.61 19.91
CA THR A 14 3.71 -23.08 18.56
C THR A 14 2.63 -24.02 18.05
N TRP A 15 2.26 -23.85 16.80
CA TRP A 15 1.37 -24.73 16.05
C TRP A 15 2.17 -25.39 14.91
N ARG A 16 1.83 -26.64 14.58
CA ARG A 16 2.46 -27.43 13.51
C ARG A 16 1.40 -28.11 12.67
N ASP A 17 1.84 -28.71 11.57
CA ASP A 17 0.98 -29.52 10.68
C ASP A 17 -0.26 -28.73 10.24
N HIS A 18 -0.05 -27.55 9.65
CA HIS A 18 -1.13 -26.65 9.22
C HIS A 18 -2.07 -26.26 10.38
N MET A 19 -1.52 -26.08 11.57
CA MET A 19 -2.23 -25.74 12.81
C MET A 19 -3.11 -26.88 13.37
N LEU A 20 -2.96 -28.12 12.87
CA LEU A 20 -3.68 -29.29 13.38
C LEU A 20 -3.19 -29.72 14.76
N THR A 21 -1.91 -29.50 15.03
CA THR A 21 -1.29 -29.80 16.32
C THR A 21 -0.76 -28.52 16.95
N CYS A 22 -0.75 -28.46 18.27
CA CYS A 22 -0.19 -27.30 18.98
C CYS A 22 0.52 -27.75 20.26
N ASP A 23 1.62 -27.04 20.58
CA ASP A 23 2.30 -27.20 21.85
C ASP A 23 1.47 -26.60 22.99
N LYS A 24 1.73 -27.03 24.22
CA LYS A 24 1.15 -26.39 25.40
C LYS A 24 1.55 -24.92 25.46
N ALA A 25 0.58 -24.04 25.64
CA ALA A 25 0.84 -22.61 25.82
C ALA A 25 1.76 -22.35 27.02
N SER A 26 2.79 -21.54 26.81
CA SER A 26 3.68 -21.07 27.88
C SER A 26 3.28 -19.64 28.26
N VAL A 27 2.91 -19.46 29.54
CA VAL A 27 2.62 -18.14 30.12
C VAL A 27 3.61 -17.90 31.24
N LYS A 28 4.41 -16.83 31.14
CA LYS A 28 5.45 -16.49 32.12
C LYS A 28 5.26 -15.05 32.60
N LYS A 29 5.62 -14.78 33.86
CA LYS A 29 5.74 -13.40 34.36
C LYS A 29 6.87 -12.68 33.60
N ASP A 30 6.59 -11.43 33.20
CA ASP A 30 7.56 -10.58 32.50
C ASP A 30 7.34 -9.12 32.93
N ALA A 31 8.37 -8.56 33.55
CA ALA A 31 8.35 -7.21 34.11
C ALA A 31 8.72 -6.10 33.07
N ALA A 32 8.99 -6.47 31.83
CA ALA A 32 9.38 -5.49 30.81
C ALA A 32 8.23 -4.52 30.48
N LYS A 33 8.57 -3.24 30.34
CA LYS A 33 7.60 -2.15 30.14
C LYS A 33 7.08 -2.03 28.70
N THR A 34 7.73 -2.65 27.73
CA THR A 34 7.34 -2.59 26.30
C THR A 34 6.57 -3.83 25.89
N GLY A 35 5.40 -3.63 25.29
CA GLY A 35 4.61 -4.70 24.69
C GLY A 35 5.05 -5.04 23.28
N PHE A 36 4.74 -6.25 22.83
CA PHE A 36 4.91 -6.65 21.43
C PHE A 36 3.99 -7.82 21.07
N VAL A 37 3.73 -7.97 19.78
CA VAL A 37 3.23 -9.19 19.15
C VAL A 37 4.26 -9.63 18.13
N LYS A 38 4.69 -10.90 18.22
CA LYS A 38 5.64 -11.51 17.27
C LYS A 38 5.01 -12.76 16.69
N ILE A 39 4.84 -12.79 15.39
CA ILE A 39 4.39 -13.95 14.64
C ILE A 39 5.58 -14.48 13.84
N THR A 40 5.88 -15.78 13.99
CA THR A 40 6.89 -16.48 13.20
C THR A 40 6.19 -17.63 12.50
N TYR A 41 6.35 -17.74 11.19
CA TYR A 41 5.78 -18.84 10.43
C TYR A 41 6.75 -19.33 9.36
N GLN A 42 6.62 -20.59 9.00
CA GLN A 42 7.29 -21.20 7.88
C GLN A 42 6.21 -21.63 6.88
N PRO A 43 6.16 -21.00 5.70
CA PRO A 43 5.16 -21.37 4.70
C PRO A 43 5.46 -22.74 4.11
N ASP A 44 4.42 -23.53 3.88
CA ASP A 44 4.52 -24.77 3.11
C ASP A 44 4.36 -24.45 1.62
N LEU A 45 5.49 -24.22 0.94
CA LEU A 45 5.52 -23.84 -0.47
C LEU A 45 5.02 -24.97 -1.39
N SER A 46 5.01 -26.22 -0.93
CA SER A 46 4.50 -27.34 -1.74
C SER A 46 3.03 -27.20 -2.11
N ARG A 47 2.28 -26.40 -1.37
CA ARG A 47 0.85 -26.11 -1.60
C ARG A 47 0.60 -25.00 -2.64
N PHE A 48 1.63 -24.28 -3.03
CA PHE A 48 1.55 -23.16 -3.96
C PHE A 48 2.32 -23.50 -5.23
N VAL A 49 1.64 -24.19 -6.15
CA VAL A 49 2.26 -24.61 -7.41
C VAL A 49 2.74 -23.39 -8.20
N GLY A 50 4.02 -23.37 -8.54
CA GLY A 50 4.65 -22.31 -9.32
C GLY A 50 5.13 -21.09 -8.51
N LEU A 51 4.84 -21.00 -7.20
CA LEU A 51 5.39 -19.94 -6.36
C LEU A 51 6.79 -20.33 -5.86
N ASN A 52 7.75 -19.45 -6.06
CA ASN A 52 9.08 -19.60 -5.49
C ASN A 52 9.32 -18.62 -4.32
N MET A 53 10.40 -18.83 -3.58
CA MET A 53 10.74 -18.02 -2.41
C MET A 53 11.05 -16.56 -2.78
N GLU A 54 11.68 -16.30 -3.91
CA GLU A 54 12.05 -14.95 -4.35
C GLU A 54 10.80 -14.13 -4.68
N GLU A 55 9.85 -14.72 -5.39
CA GLU A 55 8.56 -14.09 -5.69
C GLU A 55 7.78 -13.78 -4.42
N MET A 56 7.74 -14.72 -3.48
CA MET A 56 7.08 -14.50 -2.18
C MET A 56 7.73 -13.35 -1.42
N LEU A 57 9.05 -13.28 -1.38
CA LEU A 57 9.77 -12.19 -0.71
C LEU A 57 9.52 -10.85 -1.38
N LEU A 58 9.42 -10.82 -2.72
CA LEU A 58 9.08 -9.61 -3.46
C LEU A 58 7.68 -9.10 -3.10
N VAL A 59 6.69 -10.00 -3.06
CA VAL A 59 5.31 -9.66 -2.63
C VAL A 59 5.29 -9.11 -1.21
N LEU A 60 6.00 -9.75 -0.27
CA LEU A 60 6.06 -9.31 1.12
C LEU A 60 6.76 -7.95 1.26
N ARG A 61 7.85 -7.72 0.50
CA ARG A 61 8.55 -6.42 0.46
C ARG A 61 7.64 -5.33 -0.08
N THR A 62 6.95 -5.60 -1.18
CA THR A 62 5.97 -4.66 -1.76
C THR A 62 4.90 -4.30 -0.73
N ARG A 63 4.37 -5.29 -0.01
CA ARG A 63 3.40 -5.04 1.06
C ARG A 63 3.97 -4.20 2.20
N CYS A 64 5.24 -4.35 2.57
CA CYS A 64 5.89 -3.47 3.54
C CYS A 64 5.99 -2.02 3.06
N LEU A 65 6.29 -1.78 1.76
CA LEU A 65 6.28 -0.45 1.16
C LEU A 65 4.89 0.19 1.20
N GLU A 66 3.87 -0.55 0.80
CA GLU A 66 2.47 -0.11 0.88
C GLU A 66 2.08 0.24 2.33
N LEU A 67 2.33 -0.66 3.28
CA LEU A 67 2.01 -0.42 4.69
C LEU A 67 2.73 0.81 5.26
N ALA A 68 4.01 1.01 4.93
CA ALA A 68 4.77 2.16 5.38
C ALA A 68 4.16 3.47 4.84
N ALA A 69 3.74 3.46 3.58
CA ALA A 69 3.13 4.62 2.93
C ALA A 69 1.74 4.98 3.51
N LEU A 70 0.95 3.97 3.86
CA LEU A 70 -0.46 4.12 4.26
C LEU A 70 -0.65 4.27 5.79
N ALA A 71 0.28 3.75 6.60
CA ALA A 71 0.17 3.78 8.06
C ALA A 71 0.45 5.16 8.68
N GLY A 72 1.00 6.10 7.89
CA GLY A 72 1.35 7.44 8.35
C GLY A 72 2.68 7.49 9.11
N LYS A 73 3.10 8.72 9.42
CA LYS A 73 4.43 9.01 9.99
C LYS A 73 4.65 8.45 11.40
N ASP A 74 3.59 8.18 12.13
CA ASP A 74 3.65 7.69 13.52
C ASP A 74 3.94 6.18 13.61
N VAL A 75 3.84 5.47 12.48
CA VAL A 75 4.11 4.03 12.40
C VAL A 75 5.43 3.79 11.65
N LYS A 76 6.38 3.20 12.34
CA LYS A 76 7.65 2.79 11.74
C LYS A 76 7.55 1.38 11.20
N VAL A 77 7.69 1.22 9.90
CA VAL A 77 7.77 -0.08 9.22
C VAL A 77 9.22 -0.40 8.92
N SER A 78 9.62 -1.65 9.12
CA SER A 78 10.96 -2.14 8.78
C SER A 78 10.87 -3.45 8.02
N TRP A 79 11.78 -3.64 7.08
CA TRP A 79 11.98 -4.87 6.31
C TRP A 79 13.40 -5.38 6.54
N ASN A 80 13.55 -6.63 6.98
CA ASN A 80 14.87 -7.22 7.30
C ASN A 80 15.73 -6.36 8.24
N GLY A 81 15.09 -5.67 9.20
CA GLY A 81 15.80 -4.81 10.16
C GLY A 81 16.02 -3.38 9.69
N GLU A 82 15.89 -3.10 8.40
CA GLU A 82 16.04 -1.75 7.83
C GLU A 82 14.71 -0.99 7.81
N THR A 83 14.76 0.29 8.16
CA THR A 83 13.55 1.13 8.14
C THR A 83 13.16 1.44 6.70
N VAL A 84 11.90 1.23 6.36
CA VAL A 84 11.31 1.63 5.08
C VAL A 84 11.16 3.14 5.04
N ALA A 85 11.88 3.80 4.12
CA ALA A 85 11.91 5.26 4.01
C ALA A 85 10.62 5.86 3.41
N THR A 86 9.83 5.05 2.69
CA THR A 86 8.57 5.43 2.04
C THR A 86 7.45 5.49 3.07
N ASN A 87 7.41 6.53 3.87
CA ASN A 87 6.50 6.68 5.02
C ASN A 87 5.37 7.69 4.80
N THR A 88 5.08 8.03 3.55
CA THR A 88 3.93 8.84 3.13
C THR A 88 3.43 8.34 1.78
N PHE A 89 2.14 8.54 1.50
CA PHE A 89 1.57 8.16 0.23
C PHE A 89 2.18 8.94 -0.94
N GLU A 90 2.54 10.20 -0.75
CA GLU A 90 3.27 10.99 -1.75
C GLU A 90 4.63 10.36 -2.13
N LYS A 91 5.40 9.90 -1.13
CA LYS A 91 6.66 9.19 -1.39
C LYS A 91 6.45 7.86 -2.11
N PHE A 92 5.33 7.19 -1.82
CA PHE A 92 4.96 5.97 -2.53
C PHE A 92 4.68 6.25 -4.01
N VAL A 93 3.92 7.30 -4.32
CA VAL A 93 3.68 7.74 -5.71
C VAL A 93 5.00 8.01 -6.43
N LYS A 94 5.98 8.64 -5.76
CA LYS A 94 7.31 8.92 -6.32
C LYS A 94 8.10 7.67 -6.72
N LEU A 95 7.79 6.49 -6.18
CA LEU A 95 8.43 5.24 -6.60
C LEU A 95 8.08 4.80 -8.02
N PHE A 96 7.01 5.32 -8.60
CA PHE A 96 6.53 4.93 -9.93
C PHE A 96 6.95 5.87 -11.04
N VAL A 97 7.53 7.03 -10.71
CA VAL A 97 7.77 8.11 -11.65
C VAL A 97 9.24 8.42 -11.83
N LYS A 98 9.60 8.95 -13.00
CA LYS A 98 10.94 9.47 -13.29
C LYS A 98 11.26 10.67 -12.41
N ASP A 99 12.53 10.91 -12.09
CA ASP A 99 12.97 11.95 -11.17
C ASP A 99 12.47 13.37 -11.53
N GLU A 100 12.36 13.67 -12.82
CA GLU A 100 11.86 14.97 -13.33
C GLU A 100 10.34 15.03 -13.52
N ALA A 101 9.61 13.99 -13.10
CA ALA A 101 8.18 13.91 -13.31
C ALA A 101 7.42 14.93 -12.46
N THR A 102 6.41 15.54 -13.06
CA THR A 102 5.45 16.38 -12.34
C THR A 102 4.34 15.51 -11.76
N ILE A 103 4.22 15.50 -10.45
CA ILE A 103 3.15 14.82 -9.72
C ILE A 103 2.17 15.86 -9.24
N ALA A 104 0.92 15.78 -9.66
CA ALA A 104 -0.18 16.49 -9.02
C ALA A 104 -0.62 15.63 -7.82
N TYR A 105 -0.38 16.12 -6.60
CA TYR A 105 -0.69 15.40 -5.37
C TYR A 105 -1.40 16.30 -4.39
N GLU A 106 -2.47 15.78 -3.77
CA GLU A 106 -3.20 16.48 -2.73
C GLU A 106 -3.71 15.51 -1.66
N ARG A 107 -3.55 15.92 -0.40
CA ARG A 107 -4.25 15.33 0.72
C ARG A 107 -5.55 16.09 0.93
N CYS A 108 -6.61 15.62 0.27
CA CYS A 108 -7.92 16.28 0.27
C CYS A 108 -8.57 16.31 1.65
N SER A 109 -8.26 15.33 2.51
CA SER A 109 -8.74 15.25 3.89
C SER A 109 -7.90 14.23 4.69
N ASP A 110 -8.24 14.02 5.96
CA ASP A 110 -7.62 12.93 6.75
C ASP A 110 -7.96 11.53 6.23
N ARG A 111 -8.94 11.42 5.35
CA ARG A 111 -9.45 10.17 4.80
C ARG A 111 -9.14 9.96 3.32
N TRP A 112 -8.65 10.99 2.62
CA TRP A 112 -8.43 10.95 1.18
C TRP A 112 -7.13 11.62 0.78
N GLU A 113 -6.32 10.88 0.05
CA GLU A 113 -5.11 11.36 -0.64
C GLU A 113 -5.19 10.94 -2.09
N VAL A 114 -4.89 11.86 -2.99
CA VAL A 114 -4.98 11.66 -4.44
C VAL A 114 -3.69 12.13 -5.11
N GLY A 115 -3.15 11.30 -5.97
CA GLY A 115 -2.07 11.64 -6.89
C GLY A 115 -2.51 11.44 -8.33
N ALA A 116 -2.00 12.26 -9.24
CA ALA A 116 -2.19 12.09 -10.67
C ALA A 116 -0.86 12.36 -11.40
N VAL A 117 -0.51 11.48 -12.33
CA VAL A 117 0.74 11.54 -13.08
C VAL A 117 0.45 11.23 -14.54
N LEU A 118 1.13 11.90 -15.45
CA LEU A 118 1.05 11.52 -16.85
C LEU A 118 1.71 10.15 -17.07
N ALA A 119 1.04 9.25 -17.76
CA ALA A 119 1.51 7.87 -17.99
C ALA A 119 2.93 7.82 -18.58
N ARG A 120 3.27 8.74 -19.49
CA ARG A 120 4.62 8.87 -20.10
C ARG A 120 5.74 9.22 -19.10
N GLN A 121 5.40 9.65 -17.88
CA GLN A 121 6.34 10.02 -16.82
C GLN A 121 6.62 8.87 -15.85
N LEU A 122 5.98 7.71 -16.02
CA LEU A 122 6.30 6.51 -15.27
C LEU A 122 7.67 5.94 -15.72
N PHE A 123 8.35 5.21 -14.83
CA PHE A 123 9.67 4.68 -15.09
C PHE A 123 9.73 3.77 -16.32
N GLU A 124 8.73 2.92 -16.52
CA GLU A 124 8.65 1.98 -17.62
C GLU A 124 7.29 2.11 -18.30
N GLU A 125 7.26 2.12 -19.62
CA GLU A 125 5.99 2.15 -20.36
C GLU A 125 5.13 0.93 -20.07
N ASP A 126 5.79 -0.23 -19.86
CA ASP A 126 5.12 -1.49 -19.49
C ASP A 126 4.68 -1.53 -18.01
N SER A 127 5.14 -0.59 -17.17
CA SER A 127 4.72 -0.47 -15.77
C SER A 127 3.43 0.33 -15.57
N VAL A 128 2.85 0.84 -16.66
CA VAL A 128 1.54 1.50 -16.61
C VAL A 128 0.49 0.44 -16.27
N PRO A 129 -0.18 0.52 -15.11
CA PRO A 129 -1.22 -0.43 -14.79
C PRO A 129 -2.31 -0.42 -15.87
N ASP A 130 -2.75 -1.59 -16.32
CA ASP A 130 -3.83 -1.71 -17.31
C ASP A 130 -5.06 -0.88 -16.90
N GLU A 131 -5.35 -0.85 -15.61
CA GLU A 131 -6.46 -0.11 -15.00
C GLU A 131 -6.19 1.40 -14.86
N LYS A 132 -5.00 1.90 -15.23
CA LYS A 132 -4.58 3.31 -15.08
C LYS A 132 -4.75 3.89 -13.67
N HIS A 133 -4.67 3.04 -12.66
CA HIS A 133 -4.67 3.48 -11.27
C HIS A 133 -3.89 2.54 -10.34
N VAL A 134 -3.44 3.09 -9.23
CA VAL A 134 -2.99 2.36 -8.04
C VAL A 134 -3.82 2.87 -6.87
N SER A 135 -4.62 2.00 -6.26
CA SER A 135 -5.59 2.46 -5.27
C SER A 135 -5.70 1.58 -4.04
N PHE A 136 -6.01 2.21 -2.92
CA PHE A 136 -6.15 1.60 -1.61
C PHE A 136 -7.43 2.07 -0.92
N VAL A 137 -8.10 1.14 -0.25
CA VAL A 137 -9.21 1.42 0.66
C VAL A 137 -8.93 0.76 1.99
N ASN A 138 -8.95 1.53 3.09
CA ASN A 138 -8.64 1.05 4.44
C ASN A 138 -7.32 0.25 4.50
N GLY A 139 -6.30 0.71 3.76
CA GLY A 139 -4.99 0.08 3.68
C GLY A 139 -4.90 -1.19 2.83
N ILE A 140 -5.97 -1.55 2.10
CA ILE A 140 -6.01 -2.72 1.22
C ILE A 140 -5.90 -2.26 -0.24
N ASN A 141 -4.99 -2.86 -1.00
CA ASN A 141 -4.83 -2.59 -2.43
C ASN A 141 -6.08 -3.06 -3.21
N THR A 142 -6.68 -2.14 -3.96
CA THR A 142 -7.90 -2.36 -4.75
C THR A 142 -7.55 -2.42 -6.24
N LYS A 143 -6.87 -3.50 -6.65
CA LYS A 143 -6.36 -3.69 -8.02
C LYS A 143 -7.42 -3.48 -9.11
N LYS A 144 -8.66 -3.88 -8.87
CA LYS A 144 -9.77 -3.73 -9.82
C LYS A 144 -10.49 -2.37 -9.73
N GLY A 145 -9.95 -1.44 -8.94
CA GLY A 145 -10.58 -0.14 -8.72
C GLY A 145 -11.87 -0.22 -7.89
N GLY A 146 -12.83 0.65 -8.24
CA GLY A 146 -14.11 0.77 -7.59
C GLY A 146 -14.62 2.21 -7.59
N LYS A 147 -15.74 2.45 -6.91
CA LYS A 147 -16.39 3.77 -6.87
C LYS A 147 -15.50 4.91 -6.37
N HIS A 148 -14.58 4.62 -5.46
CA HIS A 148 -13.59 5.60 -4.98
C HIS A 148 -12.69 6.11 -6.11
N VAL A 149 -12.20 5.22 -6.98
CA VAL A 149 -11.39 5.59 -8.16
C VAL A 149 -12.26 6.31 -9.20
N GLU A 150 -13.41 5.74 -9.55
CA GLU A 150 -14.33 6.35 -10.52
C GLU A 150 -14.71 7.79 -10.15
N THR A 151 -14.97 8.03 -8.87
CA THR A 151 -15.33 9.36 -8.35
C THR A 151 -14.16 10.35 -8.51
N VAL A 152 -12.94 9.94 -8.12
CA VAL A 152 -11.75 10.78 -8.28
C VAL A 152 -11.50 11.10 -9.76
N VAL A 153 -11.47 10.08 -10.61
CA VAL A 153 -11.25 10.25 -12.06
C VAL A 153 -12.27 11.19 -12.67
N LYS A 154 -13.55 11.01 -12.35
CA LYS A 154 -14.64 11.86 -12.87
C LYS A 154 -14.45 13.34 -12.49
N HIS A 155 -14.15 13.63 -11.21
CA HIS A 155 -13.98 15.01 -10.75
C HIS A 155 -12.72 15.64 -11.35
N VAL A 156 -11.57 15.00 -11.21
CA VAL A 156 -10.29 15.54 -11.69
C VAL A 156 -10.30 15.79 -13.21
N LEU A 157 -10.79 14.82 -13.99
CA LEU A 157 -10.87 15.00 -15.44
C LEU A 157 -11.97 16.00 -15.85
N GLY A 158 -13.07 16.08 -15.11
CA GLY A 158 -14.13 17.06 -15.32
C GLY A 158 -13.60 18.49 -15.15
N ASP A 159 -13.00 18.77 -14.01
CA ASP A 159 -12.43 20.09 -13.70
C ASP A 159 -11.32 20.47 -14.69
N PHE A 160 -10.47 19.50 -15.07
CA PHE A 160 -9.45 19.74 -16.09
C PHE A 160 -10.06 20.12 -17.45
N CYS A 161 -11.11 19.42 -17.89
CA CYS A 161 -11.78 19.72 -19.15
C CYS A 161 -12.43 21.11 -19.14
N GLU A 162 -13.01 21.54 -18.01
CA GLU A 162 -13.55 22.88 -17.84
C GLU A 162 -12.47 23.96 -17.93
N LEU A 163 -11.33 23.72 -17.25
CA LEU A 163 -10.17 24.62 -17.32
C LEU A 163 -9.59 24.71 -18.73
N ALA A 164 -9.49 23.59 -19.44
CA ALA A 164 -9.03 23.54 -20.83
C ALA A 164 -9.96 24.29 -21.78
N ALA A 165 -11.27 24.15 -21.58
CA ALA A 165 -12.26 24.90 -22.37
C ALA A 165 -12.14 26.42 -22.15
N LYS A 166 -11.94 26.88 -20.91
CA LYS A 166 -11.69 28.32 -20.60
C LYS A 166 -10.43 28.85 -21.29
N LYS A 167 -9.42 27.98 -21.49
CA LYS A 167 -8.18 28.31 -22.21
C LYS A 167 -8.29 28.15 -23.74
N LYS A 168 -9.49 27.93 -24.27
CA LYS A 168 -9.77 27.74 -25.72
C LYS A 168 -9.10 26.45 -26.31
N THR A 169 -8.79 25.47 -25.49
CA THR A 169 -8.24 24.16 -25.89
C THR A 169 -9.14 23.04 -25.37
N PRO A 170 -10.39 22.92 -25.87
CA PRO A 170 -11.33 21.94 -25.34
C PRO A 170 -10.83 20.52 -25.57
N VAL A 171 -10.86 19.70 -24.53
CA VAL A 171 -10.53 18.28 -24.54
C VAL A 171 -11.66 17.48 -23.93
N LYS A 172 -11.82 16.24 -24.35
CA LYS A 172 -12.85 15.35 -23.79
C LYS A 172 -12.24 14.43 -22.73
N PRO A 173 -12.96 14.08 -21.65
CA PRO A 173 -12.47 13.17 -20.59
C PRO A 173 -11.95 11.83 -21.15
N ALA A 174 -12.60 11.29 -22.19
CA ALA A 174 -12.17 10.05 -22.83
C ALA A 174 -10.77 10.13 -23.45
N GLN A 175 -10.33 11.29 -23.92
CA GLN A 175 -8.98 11.48 -24.47
C GLN A 175 -7.89 11.53 -23.40
N LEU A 176 -8.26 11.87 -22.17
CA LEU A 176 -7.34 12.02 -21.04
C LEU A 176 -7.24 10.73 -20.20
N LYS A 177 -8.28 9.90 -20.21
CA LYS A 177 -8.37 8.72 -19.36
C LYS A 177 -7.18 7.77 -19.51
N ASP A 178 -6.65 7.62 -20.73
CA ASP A 178 -5.53 6.73 -21.01
C ASP A 178 -4.17 7.41 -20.86
N THR A 179 -4.14 8.74 -20.65
CA THR A 179 -2.90 9.52 -20.53
C THR A 179 -2.51 9.83 -19.10
N VAL A 180 -3.40 9.59 -18.13
CA VAL A 180 -3.18 9.89 -16.71
C VAL A 180 -3.32 8.62 -15.88
N VAL A 181 -2.37 8.39 -14.98
CA VAL A 181 -2.45 7.34 -13.96
C VAL A 181 -2.78 7.99 -12.63
N PHE A 182 -3.79 7.45 -11.97
CA PHE A 182 -4.29 7.94 -10.68
C PHE A 182 -3.79 7.09 -9.53
N PHE A 183 -3.41 7.74 -8.46
CA PHE A 183 -3.06 7.13 -7.17
C PHE A 183 -4.09 7.58 -6.14
N VAL A 184 -4.76 6.64 -5.50
CA VAL A 184 -5.86 6.96 -4.57
C VAL A 184 -5.68 6.18 -3.27
N ASN A 185 -5.61 6.89 -2.16
CA ASN A 185 -5.69 6.32 -0.82
C ASN A 185 -6.96 6.83 -0.14
N ALA A 186 -7.85 5.92 0.23
CA ALA A 186 -9.12 6.25 0.85
C ALA A 186 -9.35 5.47 2.15
N THR A 187 -9.88 6.15 3.16
CA THR A 187 -10.42 5.53 4.37
C THR A 187 -11.93 5.75 4.41
N ILE A 188 -12.70 4.69 4.46
CA ILE A 188 -14.17 4.69 4.38
C ILE A 188 -14.75 4.16 5.68
#